data_66df1ee3c6ce0f63dd631b0855d7102c
#
_entry.id   66df1ee3c6ce0f63dd631b0855d7102c
#
_cell.length_a   1.000
_cell.length_b   1.000
_cell.length_c   1.000
_cell.angle_alpha   90.00
_cell.angle_beta   90.00
_cell.angle_gamma   90.00
#
_symmetry.space_group_name_H-M   'P 1'
#
loop_
_entity.id
_entity.type
_entity.pdbx_description
1 polymer ?
#
loop_
_entity_poly.entity_id
_entity_poly.type
_entity_poly.pdbx_seq_one_letter_code
_entity_poly.pdbx_strand_id
1 'polypeptide(L)'
;MKYRTSSSYNLTFTAASLRPELARVVAETYLATDDWQATKEKILSSNALQCRSSNSTIRLERELRQRLATLTRDQLVHIAQATAEARTALSWLAVCKHSPFAFEFASEVLRDKLFAHDPVLRPSDYESYIDNKSILHPGLVGLTPSSKAKIRQVLFRMLFEAGLVTCAKEAKIQRPVVSPEVLRLITDDKPKWLRHRFVTLLPLASVQNARCLTWPRRQNWMNGSRHYVAKHSPN
;
A
#
# COMPACT_ATOMS: atom_id res chain seq x y z
N MET A 1 -14.67 -13.16 19.35
CA MET A 1 -14.63 -12.18 18.25
C MET A 1 -14.31 -12.95 16.98
N LYS A 2 -15.32 -13.23 16.12
CA LYS A 2 -15.11 -14.07 14.92
C LYS A 2 -14.38 -13.23 13.86
N TYR A 3 -13.08 -13.46 13.69
CA TYR A 3 -12.38 -13.05 12.49
C TYR A 3 -13.03 -13.76 11.31
N ARG A 4 -13.53 -12.99 10.33
CA ARG A 4 -13.86 -13.57 9.02
C ARG A 4 -12.54 -14.08 8.43
N THR A 5 -12.31 -15.36 8.60
CA THR A 5 -11.30 -16.09 7.82
C THR A 5 -11.78 -16.09 6.37
N SER A 6 -11.45 -15.01 5.63
CA SER A 6 -11.50 -15.05 4.19
C SER A 6 -10.47 -16.08 3.76
N SER A 7 -10.90 -17.17 3.16
CA SER A 7 -10.05 -18.29 2.76
C SER A 7 -8.97 -17.92 1.73
N SER A 8 -8.94 -16.68 1.25
CA SER A 8 -7.97 -16.18 0.26
C SER A 8 -7.73 -14.69 0.42
N TYR A 9 -6.45 -14.30 0.41
CA TYR A 9 -6.08 -12.88 0.33
C TYR A 9 -6.32 -12.33 -1.06
N ASN A 10 -6.87 -11.10 -1.12
CA ASN A 10 -6.90 -10.33 -2.34
C ASN A 10 -5.51 -9.69 -2.59
N LEU A 11 -4.83 -10.14 -3.63
CA LEU A 11 -3.51 -9.66 -4.03
C LEU A 11 -3.55 -8.79 -5.31
N THR A 12 -4.73 -8.30 -5.70
CA THR A 12 -4.92 -7.46 -6.91
C THR A 12 -4.16 -6.14 -6.84
N PHE A 13 -3.78 -5.70 -5.65
CA PHE A 13 -3.01 -4.47 -5.46
C PHE A 13 -1.70 -4.42 -6.26
N THR A 14 -1.22 -5.57 -6.77
CA THR A 14 -0.06 -5.62 -7.67
C THR A 14 -0.28 -4.90 -8.99
N ALA A 15 -1.54 -4.59 -9.34
CA ALA A 15 -1.89 -3.83 -10.54
C ALA A 15 -1.50 -2.34 -10.44
N ALA A 16 -1.44 -1.79 -9.23
CA ALA A 16 -1.10 -0.39 -9.00
C ALA A 16 -0.36 -0.20 -7.67
N SER A 17 0.65 0.68 -7.64
CA SER A 17 1.17 1.24 -6.39
C SER A 17 0.12 2.15 -5.73
N LEU A 18 0.50 2.97 -4.75
CA LEU A 18 -0.48 3.80 -4.03
C LEU A 18 -1.20 4.82 -4.93
N ARG A 19 -0.43 5.54 -5.77
CA ARG A 19 -0.94 6.48 -6.78
C ARG A 19 -1.93 7.53 -6.25
N PRO A 20 -1.59 8.36 -5.24
CA PRO A 20 -2.54 9.30 -4.63
C PRO A 20 -3.12 10.31 -5.63
N GLU A 21 -2.32 10.80 -6.58
CA GLU A 21 -2.80 11.74 -7.59
C GLU A 21 -3.83 11.13 -8.56
N LEU A 22 -3.65 9.87 -8.92
CA LEU A 22 -4.63 9.19 -9.74
C LEU A 22 -5.88 8.81 -8.94
N ALA A 23 -5.73 8.51 -7.64
CA ALA A 23 -6.86 8.34 -6.73
C ALA A 23 -7.71 9.62 -6.63
N ARG A 24 -7.08 10.83 -6.64
CA ARG A 24 -7.77 12.11 -6.72
C ARG A 24 -8.64 12.20 -7.97
N VAL A 25 -8.08 11.91 -9.14
CA VAL A 25 -8.84 11.96 -10.41
C VAL A 25 -10.06 11.04 -10.37
N VAL A 26 -9.92 9.83 -9.83
CA VAL A 26 -11.04 8.88 -9.71
C VAL A 26 -12.07 9.39 -8.70
N ALA A 27 -11.65 9.94 -7.56
CA ALA A 27 -12.54 10.48 -6.54
C ALA A 27 -13.31 11.71 -7.05
N GLU A 28 -12.65 12.66 -7.73
CA GLU A 28 -13.28 13.82 -8.36
C GLU A 28 -14.33 13.39 -9.39
N THR A 29 -14.00 12.39 -10.22
CA THR A 29 -14.94 11.88 -11.22
C THR A 29 -16.14 11.22 -10.56
N TYR A 30 -15.94 10.43 -9.49
CA TYR A 30 -17.03 9.81 -8.74
C TYR A 30 -17.95 10.86 -8.09
N LEU A 31 -17.38 11.87 -7.43
CA LEU A 31 -18.17 12.93 -6.80
C LEU A 31 -19.02 13.72 -7.80
N ALA A 32 -18.57 13.78 -9.04
CA ALA A 32 -19.33 14.43 -10.12
C ALA A 32 -20.42 13.55 -10.73
N THR A 33 -20.28 12.22 -10.70
CA THR A 33 -21.22 11.27 -11.33
C THR A 33 -22.13 10.57 -10.32
N ASP A 34 -21.71 10.50 -9.07
CA ASP A 34 -22.31 9.78 -7.94
C ASP A 34 -22.60 8.29 -8.24
N ASP A 35 -21.96 7.74 -9.28
CA ASP A 35 -22.08 6.35 -9.71
C ASP A 35 -20.74 5.77 -10.16
N TRP A 36 -20.36 4.60 -9.64
CA TRP A 36 -19.09 3.95 -9.96
C TRP A 36 -19.03 3.42 -11.40
N GLN A 37 -20.16 3.06 -12.00
CA GLN A 37 -20.17 2.59 -13.39
C GLN A 37 -19.99 3.78 -14.36
N ALA A 38 -20.70 4.87 -14.14
CA ALA A 38 -20.52 6.12 -14.89
C ALA A 38 -19.10 6.69 -14.71
N THR A 39 -18.55 6.61 -13.50
CA THR A 39 -17.14 6.98 -13.20
C THR A 39 -16.17 6.19 -14.07
N LYS A 40 -16.30 4.87 -14.11
CA LYS A 40 -15.46 3.99 -14.94
C LYS A 40 -15.53 4.37 -16.42
N GLU A 41 -16.76 4.52 -16.95
CA GLU A 41 -16.97 4.86 -18.36
C GLU A 41 -16.31 6.19 -18.71
N LYS A 42 -16.50 7.21 -17.88
CA LYS A 42 -15.90 8.53 -18.07
C LYS A 42 -14.37 8.48 -18.04
N ILE A 43 -13.77 7.76 -17.07
CA ILE A 43 -12.32 7.62 -16.96
C ILE A 43 -11.74 6.89 -18.17
N LEU A 44 -12.39 5.82 -18.64
CA LEU A 44 -11.91 5.04 -19.77
C LEU A 44 -12.04 5.78 -21.09
N SER A 45 -13.17 6.47 -21.33
CA SER A 45 -13.41 7.22 -22.55
C SER A 45 -12.47 8.43 -22.72
N SER A 46 -12.16 9.13 -21.63
CA SER A 46 -11.28 10.30 -21.65
C SER A 46 -9.80 9.99 -21.43
N ASN A 47 -9.44 8.72 -21.19
CA ASN A 47 -8.09 8.33 -20.72
C ASN A 47 -7.55 9.22 -19.57
N ALA A 48 -8.43 9.55 -18.61
CA ALA A 48 -8.11 10.48 -17.53
C ALA A 48 -6.91 10.04 -16.67
N LEU A 49 -6.57 8.75 -16.65
CA LEU A 49 -5.39 8.20 -15.96
C LEU A 49 -4.10 8.28 -16.78
N GLN A 50 -4.16 8.80 -18.01
CA GLN A 50 -3.01 9.02 -18.91
C GLN A 50 -2.11 7.78 -19.07
N CYS A 51 -2.71 6.61 -19.19
CA CYS A 51 -1.97 5.38 -19.45
C CYS A 51 -1.64 5.23 -20.95
N ARG A 52 -0.49 4.58 -21.22
CA ARG A 52 -0.03 4.34 -22.61
C ARG A 52 -0.86 3.30 -23.37
N SER A 53 -1.55 2.39 -22.68
CA SER A 53 -2.37 1.37 -23.31
C SER A 53 -3.71 1.23 -22.60
N SER A 54 -4.75 0.92 -23.37
CA SER A 54 -6.12 0.70 -22.88
C SER A 54 -6.16 -0.40 -21.79
N ASN A 55 -5.43 -1.50 -21.99
CA ASN A 55 -5.36 -2.58 -21.00
C ASN A 55 -4.77 -2.11 -19.66
N SER A 56 -3.77 -1.22 -19.70
CA SER A 56 -3.20 -0.63 -18.48
C SER A 56 -4.19 0.29 -17.80
N THR A 57 -4.94 1.11 -18.58
CA THR A 57 -5.98 1.99 -18.06
C THR A 57 -7.08 1.20 -17.36
N ILE A 58 -7.59 0.14 -18.00
CA ILE A 58 -8.65 -0.72 -17.44
C ILE A 58 -8.22 -1.37 -16.13
N ARG A 59 -6.98 -1.89 -16.06
CA ARG A 59 -6.47 -2.54 -14.85
C ARG A 59 -6.24 -1.54 -13.73
N LEU A 60 -5.70 -0.38 -14.04
CA LEU A 60 -5.41 0.68 -13.08
C LEU A 60 -6.70 1.30 -12.54
N GLU A 61 -7.66 1.62 -13.43
CA GLU A 61 -8.99 2.12 -13.06
C GLU A 61 -9.68 1.16 -12.10
N ARG A 62 -9.77 -0.13 -12.48
CA ARG A 62 -10.42 -1.15 -11.65
C ARG A 62 -9.83 -1.21 -10.25
N GLU A 63 -8.51 -1.21 -10.14
CA GLU A 63 -7.84 -1.30 -8.85
C GLU A 63 -8.08 -0.04 -8.01
N LEU A 64 -7.95 1.17 -8.58
CA LEU A 64 -8.19 2.41 -7.86
C LEU A 64 -9.67 2.53 -7.44
N ARG A 65 -10.60 2.24 -8.34
CA ARG A 65 -12.03 2.27 -8.04
C ARG A 65 -12.40 1.30 -6.92
N GLN A 66 -11.89 0.06 -6.94
CA GLN A 66 -12.17 -0.93 -5.89
C GLN A 66 -11.62 -0.49 -4.53
N ARG A 67 -10.45 0.14 -4.48
CA ARG A 67 -9.91 0.72 -3.25
C ARG A 67 -10.80 1.87 -2.76
N LEU A 68 -11.09 2.82 -3.60
CA LEU A 68 -11.87 4.01 -3.24
C LEU A 68 -13.31 3.70 -2.86
N ALA A 69 -13.92 2.68 -3.46
CA ALA A 69 -15.26 2.20 -3.10
C ALA A 69 -15.35 1.66 -1.65
N THR A 70 -14.23 1.43 -0.97
CA THR A 70 -14.22 1.06 0.45
C THR A 70 -14.30 2.26 1.40
N LEU A 71 -14.15 3.46 0.88
CA LEU A 71 -14.12 4.70 1.65
C LEU A 71 -15.51 5.30 1.82
N THR A 72 -15.66 6.15 2.85
CA THR A 72 -16.86 6.97 3.03
C THR A 72 -16.87 8.15 2.06
N ARG A 73 -18.05 8.75 1.85
CA ARG A 73 -18.18 9.95 0.99
C ARG A 73 -17.28 11.09 1.47
N ASP A 74 -17.20 11.33 2.78
CA ASP A 74 -16.37 12.39 3.35
C ASP A 74 -14.88 12.13 3.09
N GLN A 75 -14.43 10.87 3.19
CA GLN A 75 -13.06 10.49 2.85
C GLN A 75 -12.76 10.69 1.36
N LEU A 76 -13.72 10.43 0.47
CA LEU A 76 -13.58 10.69 -0.97
C LEU A 76 -13.50 12.18 -1.29
N VAL A 77 -14.30 13.02 -0.61
CA VAL A 77 -14.20 14.49 -0.72
C VAL A 77 -12.81 14.97 -0.31
N HIS A 78 -12.27 14.44 0.78
CA HIS A 78 -10.93 14.80 1.23
C HIS A 78 -9.83 14.32 0.26
N ILE A 79 -9.96 13.15 -0.35
CA ILE A 79 -9.02 12.71 -1.41
C ILE A 79 -9.04 13.68 -2.59
N ALA A 80 -10.20 14.18 -2.97
CA ALA A 80 -10.36 15.11 -4.10
C ALA A 80 -9.80 16.50 -3.80
N GLN A 81 -10.00 17.04 -2.59
CA GLN A 81 -9.83 18.46 -2.29
C GLN A 81 -8.69 18.79 -1.31
N ALA A 82 -8.25 17.82 -0.50
CA ALA A 82 -7.26 18.06 0.55
C ALA A 82 -5.81 18.10 0.04
N THR A 83 -4.88 18.36 0.97
CA THR A 83 -3.44 18.39 0.70
C THR A 83 -2.91 17.05 0.20
N ALA A 84 -1.72 17.05 -0.39
CA ALA A 84 -1.06 15.83 -0.88
C ALA A 84 -0.83 14.81 0.25
N GLU A 85 -0.48 15.27 1.45
CA GLU A 85 -0.27 14.44 2.64
C GLU A 85 -1.58 13.76 3.09
N ALA A 86 -2.66 14.52 3.20
CA ALA A 86 -3.99 14.01 3.56
C ALA A 86 -4.48 12.98 2.53
N ARG A 87 -4.33 13.30 1.25
CA ARG A 87 -4.66 12.40 0.13
C ARG A 87 -3.87 11.11 0.19
N THR A 88 -2.56 11.20 0.48
CA THR A 88 -1.68 10.03 0.62
C THR A 88 -2.12 9.13 1.76
N ALA A 89 -2.42 9.71 2.93
CA ALA A 89 -2.88 8.96 4.11
C ALA A 89 -4.22 8.26 3.86
N LEU A 90 -5.19 8.93 3.22
CA LEU A 90 -6.48 8.34 2.86
C LEU A 90 -6.37 7.30 1.73
N SER A 91 -5.45 7.48 0.78
CA SER A 91 -5.16 6.47 -0.23
C SER A 91 -4.57 5.21 0.39
N TRP A 92 -3.71 5.35 1.41
CA TRP A 92 -3.20 4.20 2.17
C TRP A 92 -4.31 3.53 3.00
N LEU A 93 -5.22 4.31 3.60
CA LEU A 93 -6.41 3.77 4.25
C LEU A 93 -7.24 2.91 3.30
N ALA A 94 -7.46 3.39 2.07
CA ALA A 94 -8.20 2.65 1.04
C ALA A 94 -7.52 1.32 0.68
N VAL A 95 -6.18 1.30 0.57
CA VAL A 95 -5.42 0.06 0.38
C VAL A 95 -5.61 -0.89 1.55
N CYS A 96 -5.51 -0.42 2.78
CA CYS A 96 -5.68 -1.23 3.98
C CYS A 96 -7.09 -1.84 4.09
N LYS A 97 -8.11 -1.09 3.71
CA LYS A 97 -9.51 -1.58 3.70
C LYS A 97 -9.75 -2.60 2.59
N HIS A 98 -9.12 -2.40 1.44
CA HIS A 98 -9.29 -3.28 0.28
C HIS A 98 -8.45 -4.55 0.35
N SER A 99 -7.22 -4.47 0.90
CA SER A 99 -6.26 -5.58 0.98
C SER A 99 -5.88 -5.88 2.44
N PRO A 100 -6.51 -6.88 3.07
CA PRO A 100 -6.11 -7.35 4.40
C PRO A 100 -4.65 -7.75 4.47
N PHE A 101 -4.09 -8.33 3.40
CA PHE A 101 -2.67 -8.68 3.32
C PHE A 101 -1.74 -7.49 3.55
N ALA A 102 -2.00 -6.37 2.85
CA ALA A 102 -1.18 -5.16 2.99
C ALA A 102 -1.34 -4.52 4.38
N PHE A 103 -2.56 -4.53 4.91
CA PHE A 103 -2.86 -4.02 6.25
C PHE A 103 -2.18 -4.85 7.34
N GLU A 104 -2.29 -6.17 7.27
CA GLU A 104 -1.69 -7.07 8.26
C GLU A 104 -0.17 -6.99 8.21
N PHE A 105 0.45 -6.92 7.02
CA PHE A 105 1.89 -6.72 6.90
C PHE A 105 2.32 -5.43 7.62
N ALA A 106 1.66 -4.32 7.39
CA ALA A 106 1.98 -3.07 8.06
C ALA A 106 1.74 -3.14 9.57
N SER A 107 0.62 -3.71 10.01
CA SER A 107 0.24 -3.76 11.42
C SER A 107 0.95 -4.82 12.25
N GLU A 108 1.56 -5.81 11.62
CA GLU A 108 2.34 -6.86 12.29
C GLU A 108 3.83 -6.59 12.11
N VAL A 109 4.33 -6.56 10.87
CA VAL A 109 5.78 -6.47 10.62
C VAL A 109 6.34 -5.10 10.96
N LEU A 110 5.76 -4.00 10.43
CA LEU A 110 6.33 -2.67 10.68
C LEU A 110 6.21 -2.28 12.15
N ARG A 111 5.06 -2.55 12.76
CA ARG A 111 4.83 -2.25 14.17
C ARG A 111 5.79 -3.03 15.06
N ASP A 112 5.90 -4.34 14.86
CA ASP A 112 6.71 -5.21 15.72
C ASP A 112 8.21 -4.86 15.58
N LYS A 113 8.66 -4.50 14.39
CA LYS A 113 10.03 -3.98 14.18
C LYS A 113 10.27 -2.66 14.90
N LEU A 114 9.30 -1.74 14.91
CA LEU A 114 9.41 -0.50 15.68
C LEU A 114 9.49 -0.77 17.20
N PHE A 115 8.70 -1.71 17.70
CA PHE A 115 8.76 -2.12 19.12
C PHE A 115 10.08 -2.82 19.48
N ALA A 116 10.63 -3.60 18.56
CA ALA A 116 11.91 -4.26 18.71
C ALA A 116 13.14 -3.33 18.53
N HIS A 117 12.91 -2.03 18.26
CA HIS A 117 13.97 -1.05 17.97
C HIS A 117 14.86 -1.44 16.76
N ASP A 118 14.34 -2.26 15.85
CA ASP A 118 14.93 -2.57 14.54
C ASP A 118 14.12 -1.89 13.42
N PRO A 119 14.33 -0.61 13.14
CA PRO A 119 13.51 0.13 12.20
C PRO A 119 13.84 -0.17 10.72
N VAL A 120 14.73 -1.11 10.42
CA VAL A 120 15.13 -1.41 9.03
C VAL A 120 14.26 -2.51 8.46
N LEU A 121 13.48 -2.20 7.42
CA LEU A 121 12.66 -3.16 6.69
C LEU A 121 13.53 -3.89 5.65
N ARG A 122 13.63 -5.22 5.76
CA ARG A 122 14.42 -6.08 4.89
C ARG A 122 13.54 -6.97 4.01
N PRO A 123 14.02 -7.43 2.85
CA PRO A 123 13.32 -8.45 2.05
C PRO A 123 12.98 -9.72 2.84
N SER A 124 13.86 -10.15 3.75
CA SER A 124 13.65 -11.30 4.63
C SER A 124 12.44 -11.15 5.57
N ASP A 125 12.11 -9.92 5.99
CA ASP A 125 10.92 -9.67 6.81
C ASP A 125 9.63 -10.00 6.03
N TYR A 126 9.62 -9.70 4.74
CA TYR A 126 8.50 -10.09 3.86
C TYR A 126 8.46 -11.61 3.62
N GLU A 127 9.61 -12.23 3.43
CA GLU A 127 9.69 -13.68 3.19
C GLU A 127 9.19 -14.45 4.41
N SER A 128 9.65 -14.08 5.61
CA SER A 128 9.15 -14.66 6.86
C SER A 128 7.65 -14.42 7.06
N TYR A 129 7.15 -13.22 6.72
CA TYR A 129 5.73 -12.92 6.82
C TYR A 129 4.89 -13.79 5.88
N ILE A 130 5.26 -13.91 4.60
CA ILE A 130 4.48 -14.69 3.65
C ILE A 130 4.51 -16.19 3.99
N ASP A 131 5.64 -16.70 4.48
CA ASP A 131 5.75 -18.10 4.89
C ASP A 131 4.84 -18.39 6.11
N ASN A 132 4.84 -17.52 7.12
CA ASN A 132 3.96 -17.62 8.26
C ASN A 132 2.47 -17.56 7.86
N LYS A 133 2.10 -16.63 6.97
CA LYS A 133 0.72 -16.51 6.48
C LYS A 133 0.31 -17.68 5.59
N SER A 134 1.24 -18.33 4.91
CA SER A 134 0.98 -19.51 4.07
C SER A 134 0.42 -20.69 4.87
N ILE A 135 0.73 -20.79 6.15
CA ILE A 135 0.19 -21.84 7.05
C ILE A 135 -1.34 -21.76 7.13
N LEU A 136 -1.89 -20.54 7.19
CA LEU A 136 -3.33 -20.28 7.33
C LEU A 136 -4.03 -19.98 6.01
N HIS A 137 -3.27 -19.65 4.96
CA HIS A 137 -3.79 -19.22 3.66
C HIS A 137 -3.17 -20.03 2.52
N PRO A 138 -3.73 -21.20 2.16
CA PRO A 138 -3.18 -22.08 1.13
C PRO A 138 -2.97 -21.41 -0.24
N GLY A 139 -3.74 -20.36 -0.56
CA GLY A 139 -3.56 -19.58 -1.79
C GLY A 139 -2.20 -18.89 -1.91
N LEU A 140 -1.47 -18.69 -0.80
CA LEU A 140 -0.11 -18.15 -0.83
C LEU A 140 0.95 -19.22 -1.18
N VAL A 141 0.68 -20.49 -0.88
CA VAL A 141 1.60 -21.61 -1.16
C VAL A 141 1.80 -21.77 -2.67
N GLY A 142 0.73 -21.63 -3.45
CA GLY A 142 0.76 -21.78 -4.92
C GLY A 142 1.39 -20.61 -5.67
N LEU A 143 1.86 -19.56 -5.00
CA LEU A 143 2.48 -18.43 -5.66
C LEU A 143 3.88 -18.76 -6.18
N THR A 144 4.12 -18.45 -7.46
CA THR A 144 5.46 -18.58 -8.06
C THR A 144 6.46 -17.62 -7.41
N PRO A 145 7.78 -17.90 -7.46
CA PRO A 145 8.79 -16.97 -6.95
C PRO A 145 8.70 -15.58 -7.57
N SER A 146 8.38 -15.50 -8.87
CA SER A 146 8.19 -14.23 -9.57
C SER A 146 6.96 -13.46 -9.06
N SER A 147 5.86 -14.14 -8.75
CA SER A 147 4.67 -13.55 -8.14
C SER A 147 4.96 -13.03 -6.74
N LYS A 148 5.63 -13.82 -5.89
CA LYS A 148 6.06 -13.38 -4.55
C LYS A 148 6.96 -12.15 -4.62
N ALA A 149 7.92 -12.13 -5.53
CA ALA A 149 8.79 -10.98 -5.76
C ALA A 149 8.02 -9.73 -6.23
N LYS A 150 7.04 -9.90 -7.11
CA LYS A 150 6.19 -8.81 -7.58
C LYS A 150 5.32 -8.22 -6.47
N ILE A 151 4.71 -9.07 -5.64
CA ILE A 151 3.92 -8.65 -4.48
C ILE A 151 4.79 -7.83 -3.52
N ARG A 152 5.98 -8.34 -3.15
CA ARG A 152 6.95 -7.63 -2.32
C ARG A 152 7.31 -6.27 -2.91
N GLN A 153 7.65 -6.23 -4.20
CA GLN A 153 8.03 -4.99 -4.88
C GLN A 153 6.94 -3.92 -4.80
N VAL A 154 5.69 -4.30 -5.08
CA VAL A 154 4.58 -3.33 -5.07
C VAL A 154 4.23 -2.93 -3.65
N LEU A 155 4.21 -3.86 -2.70
CA LEU A 155 3.95 -3.59 -1.29
C LEU A 155 4.98 -2.59 -0.72
N PHE A 156 6.27 -2.85 -0.90
CA PHE A 156 7.34 -1.95 -0.42
C PHE A 156 7.25 -0.56 -1.07
N ARG A 157 6.90 -0.52 -2.35
CA ARG A 157 6.66 0.74 -3.04
C ARG A 157 5.47 1.51 -2.45
N MET A 158 4.37 0.83 -2.14
CA MET A 158 3.21 1.48 -1.50
C MET A 158 3.55 2.00 -0.11
N LEU A 159 4.32 1.25 0.68
CA LEU A 159 4.79 1.69 2.01
C LEU A 159 5.67 2.95 1.90
N PHE A 160 6.55 2.99 0.90
CA PHE A 160 7.35 4.18 0.61
C PHE A 160 6.48 5.37 0.17
N GLU A 161 5.58 5.17 -0.78
CA GLU A 161 4.66 6.21 -1.27
C GLU A 161 3.72 6.71 -0.15
N ALA A 162 3.39 5.86 0.83
CA ALA A 162 2.60 6.20 2.01
C ALA A 162 3.42 6.92 3.11
N GLY A 163 4.73 7.08 2.93
CA GLY A 163 5.61 7.67 3.94
C GLY A 163 5.86 6.80 5.17
N LEU A 164 5.56 5.49 5.10
CA LEU A 164 5.80 4.53 6.17
C LEU A 164 7.24 3.99 6.18
N VAL A 165 7.96 4.15 5.07
CA VAL A 165 9.35 3.70 4.91
C VAL A 165 10.12 4.77 4.13
N THR A 166 11.37 5.01 4.49
CA THR A 166 12.25 5.95 3.78
C THR A 166 12.76 5.36 2.47
N CYS A 167 13.21 6.25 1.54
CA CYS A 167 13.83 5.86 0.26
C CYS A 167 15.35 5.63 0.35
N ALA A 168 15.95 5.72 1.52
CA ALA A 168 17.39 5.52 1.71
C ALA A 168 17.84 4.10 1.33
N LYS A 169 19.14 3.87 1.17
CA LYS A 169 19.72 2.53 0.93
C LYS A 169 19.23 1.50 1.95
N GLU A 170 18.93 1.95 3.16
CA GLU A 170 18.23 1.20 4.18
C GLU A 170 16.79 1.71 4.26
N ALA A 171 15.82 0.84 3.97
CA ALA A 171 14.40 1.16 4.06
C ALA A 171 13.99 1.29 5.54
N LYS A 172 14.25 2.46 6.16
CA LYS A 172 13.90 2.70 7.56
C LYS A 172 12.41 2.95 7.72
N ILE A 173 11.80 2.22 8.62
CA ILE A 173 10.41 2.39 9.01
C ILE A 173 10.30 3.72 9.75
N GLN A 174 9.34 4.52 9.34
CA GLN A 174 9.03 5.81 9.95
C GLN A 174 7.51 5.96 10.12
N ARG A 175 7.12 6.91 10.94
CA ARG A 175 5.71 7.22 11.16
C ARG A 175 5.35 8.47 10.37
N PRO A 176 4.44 8.40 9.37
CA PRO A 176 4.03 9.58 8.61
C PRO A 176 3.24 10.54 9.50
N VAL A 177 3.44 11.83 9.30
CA VAL A 177 2.64 12.85 9.98
C VAL A 177 1.26 12.88 9.33
N VAL A 178 0.22 12.82 10.15
CA VAL A 178 -1.17 12.87 9.70
C VAL A 178 -1.87 14.03 10.41
N SER A 179 -2.60 14.85 9.65
CA SER A 179 -3.35 15.97 10.22
C SER A 179 -4.45 15.48 11.17
N PRO A 180 -4.82 16.28 12.20
CA PRO A 180 -5.90 15.93 13.12
C PRO A 180 -7.24 15.66 12.41
N GLU A 181 -7.50 16.35 11.31
CA GLU A 181 -8.69 16.18 10.50
C GLU A 181 -8.75 14.80 9.84
N VAL A 182 -7.67 14.39 9.17
CA VAL A 182 -7.56 13.05 8.57
C VAL A 182 -7.64 11.98 9.65
N LEU A 183 -7.03 12.22 10.81
CA LEU A 183 -7.12 11.29 11.94
C LEU A 183 -8.56 11.08 12.41
N ARG A 184 -9.38 12.14 12.49
CA ARG A 184 -10.82 12.02 12.79
C ARG A 184 -11.54 11.17 11.75
N LEU A 185 -11.35 11.44 10.45
CA LEU A 185 -11.95 10.66 9.37
C LEU A 185 -11.60 9.17 9.41
N ILE A 186 -10.40 8.84 9.92
CA ILE A 186 -9.95 7.45 10.09
C ILE A 186 -10.59 6.85 11.36
N THR A 187 -10.67 7.62 12.45
CA THR A 187 -11.19 7.12 13.73
C THR A 187 -12.70 6.94 13.74
N ASP A 188 -13.43 7.73 12.95
CA ASP A 188 -14.89 7.65 12.84
C ASP A 188 -15.34 6.57 11.87
N ASP A 189 -14.39 5.98 11.13
CA ASP A 189 -14.66 4.94 10.14
C ASP A 189 -14.94 3.56 10.78
N LYS A 190 -15.63 2.73 10.02
CA LYS A 190 -15.87 1.32 10.34
C LYS A 190 -15.07 0.44 9.37
N PRO A 191 -14.54 -0.67 9.83
CA PRO A 191 -14.69 -1.34 11.12
C PRO A 191 -13.71 -0.84 12.21
N LYS A 192 -14.14 -0.88 13.47
CA LYS A 192 -13.38 -0.40 14.64
C LYS A 192 -11.97 -1.00 14.80
N TRP A 193 -11.67 -2.16 14.21
CA TRP A 193 -10.35 -2.78 14.28
C TRP A 193 -9.26 -1.99 13.51
N LEU A 194 -9.65 -1.27 12.46
CA LEU A 194 -8.77 -0.34 11.72
C LEU A 194 -8.24 0.75 12.66
N ARG A 195 -9.10 1.26 13.52
CA ARG A 195 -8.80 2.32 14.48
C ARG A 195 -7.61 1.99 15.37
N HIS A 196 -7.60 0.81 16.00
CA HIS A 196 -6.56 0.44 16.96
C HIS A 196 -5.21 0.12 16.31
N ARG A 197 -5.20 -0.50 15.14
CA ARG A 197 -3.97 -0.94 14.47
C ARG A 197 -3.42 0.08 13.48
N PHE A 198 -4.29 0.86 12.83
CA PHE A 198 -3.89 1.89 11.88
C PHE A 198 -3.31 3.12 12.59
N VAL A 199 -3.96 3.57 13.66
CA VAL A 199 -3.51 4.72 14.45
C VAL A 199 -2.18 4.45 15.16
N THR A 200 -1.86 3.20 15.51
CA THR A 200 -0.56 2.85 16.12
C THR A 200 0.61 3.05 15.15
N LEU A 201 0.35 3.00 13.84
CA LEU A 201 1.34 3.28 12.80
C LEU A 201 1.46 4.78 12.46
N LEU A 202 0.46 5.60 12.88
CA LEU A 202 0.40 7.02 12.62
C LEU A 202 0.64 7.78 13.93
N PRO A 203 1.68 8.59 14.08
CA PRO A 203 1.83 9.43 15.27
C PRO A 203 0.98 10.67 15.19
N LEU A 204 0.50 11.10 16.33
CA LEU A 204 0.04 12.47 16.57
C LEU A 204 1.20 13.43 16.29
N ALA A 205 0.91 14.47 15.55
CA ALA A 205 1.84 15.45 14.99
C ALA A 205 3.05 15.79 15.87
N SER A 206 4.24 15.55 15.36
CA SER A 206 5.41 16.41 15.61
C SER A 206 6.26 16.45 14.33
N VAL A 207 6.63 17.66 13.98
CA VAL A 207 7.29 18.09 12.74
C VAL A 207 8.64 17.43 12.57
N GLN A 208 8.95 16.85 11.41
CA GLN A 208 10.17 17.12 10.63
C GLN A 208 10.40 16.15 9.47
N ASN A 209 10.76 16.77 8.32
CA ASN A 209 11.45 16.27 7.13
C ASN A 209 10.65 15.75 5.94
N ALA A 210 10.17 16.73 5.16
CA ALA A 210 9.96 16.58 3.74
C ALA A 210 11.30 16.78 2.99
N ARG A 211 11.97 15.70 2.57
CA ARG A 211 12.96 15.71 1.47
C ARG A 211 13.26 14.28 1.05
N CYS A 212 12.59 13.80 0.02
CA CYS A 212 13.05 12.86 -1.00
C CYS A 212 11.87 12.39 -1.86
N LEU A 213 11.55 13.14 -2.89
CA LEU A 213 10.41 12.86 -3.80
C LEU A 213 10.80 12.17 -5.11
N THR A 214 11.99 11.55 -5.19
CA THR A 214 12.38 10.84 -6.41
C THR A 214 12.72 9.39 -6.10
N TRP A 215 11.81 8.50 -6.49
CA TRP A 215 12.12 7.08 -6.60
C TRP A 215 13.10 6.90 -7.76
N PRO A 216 14.31 6.34 -7.54
CA PRO A 216 15.23 6.07 -8.63
C PRO A 216 14.55 5.10 -9.61
N ARG A 217 14.47 5.52 -10.88
CA ARG A 217 14.02 4.65 -11.96
C ARG A 217 14.92 3.43 -12.00
N ARG A 218 14.34 2.25 -11.83
CA ARG A 218 14.98 0.95 -12.00
C ARG A 218 16.38 0.83 -11.39
N GLN A 219 16.50 0.66 -10.11
CA GLN A 219 17.70 0.05 -9.52
C GLN A 219 17.31 -1.26 -8.85
N ASN A 220 17.77 -2.29 -9.46
CA ASN A 220 18.15 -3.65 -9.04
C ASN A 220 17.95 -4.03 -7.56
N TRP A 221 16.72 -4.21 -7.14
CA TRP A 221 16.43 -5.04 -5.97
C TRP A 221 16.58 -6.53 -6.29
N MET A 222 17.02 -6.88 -7.53
CA MET A 222 17.16 -8.26 -7.98
C MET A 222 18.55 -8.88 -7.73
N ASN A 223 19.57 -8.13 -7.31
CA ASN A 223 20.95 -8.64 -7.24
C ASN A 223 21.46 -8.98 -5.83
N GLY A 224 20.60 -9.33 -4.90
CA GLY A 224 21.00 -9.84 -3.58
C GLY A 224 21.30 -11.34 -3.49
N SER A 225 21.24 -12.08 -4.63
CA SER A 225 21.30 -13.55 -4.59
C SER A 225 22.36 -14.20 -5.48
N ARG A 226 23.43 -13.47 -5.85
CA ARG A 226 24.50 -14.09 -6.64
C ARG A 226 25.90 -13.72 -6.15
N HIS A 227 26.25 -13.98 -4.92
CA HIS A 227 27.66 -14.09 -4.50
C HIS A 227 27.77 -14.87 -3.19
N TYR A 228 27.38 -16.14 -3.20
CA TYR A 228 27.80 -17.05 -2.15
C TYR A 228 27.89 -18.50 -2.69
N VAL A 229 28.67 -18.71 -3.74
CA VAL A 229 29.26 -20.04 -4.06
C VAL A 229 30.53 -19.77 -4.84
N ALA A 230 31.64 -19.95 -4.23
CA ALA A 230 32.90 -20.50 -4.72
C ALA A 230 34.09 -19.92 -3.96
N LYS A 231 34.54 -20.65 -2.97
CA LYS A 231 35.98 -20.84 -2.65
C LYS A 231 36.09 -21.74 -1.43
N HIS A 232 36.13 -23.03 -1.68
CA HIS A 232 36.93 -23.99 -0.93
C HIS A 232 36.96 -25.30 -1.72
N SER A 233 38.01 -25.45 -2.51
CA SER A 233 38.55 -26.78 -2.89
C SER A 233 39.90 -26.91 -2.22
N PRO A 234 40.16 -27.98 -1.50
CA PRO A 234 41.48 -28.24 -0.93
C PRO A 234 42.39 -28.98 -1.94
N ASN A 235 43.61 -28.58 -1.96
CA ASN A 235 44.72 -29.53 -2.21
C ASN A 235 45.01 -30.26 -0.93
#